data_c9d55e118ce0d290bb84b584992979e8
#
_entry.id   c9d55e118ce0d290bb84b584992979e8
#
_cell.length_a   1.000
_cell.length_b   1.000
_cell.length_c   1.000
_cell.angle_alpha   90.00
_cell.angle_beta   90.00
_cell.angle_gamma   90.00
#
_symmetry.space_group_name_H-M   'P 1'
#
loop_
_entity.id
_entity.type
_entity.pdbx_description
1 polymer ?
#
loop_
_entity_poly.entity_id
_entity_poly.type
_entity_poly.pdbx_seq_one_letter_code
_entity_poly.pdbx_strand_id
1 'polypeptide(L)'
;KSLKPLPIVKYKDGVAYDKFDDPEMRYRQRYVDLVVNEGVKDTFLKRATVVRTLRRVLDEAGYTEVETPILQSIAGGASARPFITHFNALNTPMYMRIATELYLKRLIVGGFEGVYEIGKNFRNEGMDKNHNPEFTCMELYVAYKDYNWMMSFTEKLLETICIAVNGKPETEIDGKVISFKAPFRRLPILDAIKEKTGYDLNGMTEEEMREVAKKLGIEVDETMGKGKLIDEIFGETCEGSFIQPTFITDYPVEMSPLTK
;
A
#
# COMPACT_ATOMS: atom_id res chain seq x y z
N LYS A 1 29.37 -14.94 31.99
CA LYS A 1 28.65 -14.99 30.71
C LYS A 1 29.63 -14.69 29.60
N SER A 2 29.84 -15.59 28.65
CA SER A 2 30.63 -15.30 27.46
C SER A 2 29.88 -14.40 26.52
N LEU A 3 30.46 -13.28 26.13
CA LEU A 3 29.90 -12.45 25.03
C LEU A 3 30.23 -13.16 23.72
N LYS A 4 29.20 -13.49 22.97
CA LYS A 4 29.36 -13.97 21.60
C LYS A 4 29.86 -12.79 20.75
N PRO A 5 30.98 -12.94 20.01
CA PRO A 5 31.49 -11.87 19.17
C PRO A 5 30.46 -11.54 18.09
N LEU A 6 30.34 -10.25 17.74
CA LEU A 6 29.53 -9.81 16.61
C LEU A 6 30.10 -10.38 15.32
N PRO A 7 29.26 -10.71 14.33
CA PRO A 7 29.70 -11.08 12.99
C PRO A 7 30.39 -9.87 12.36
N ILE A 8 31.73 -9.92 12.26
CA ILE A 8 32.54 -8.89 11.62
C ILE A 8 32.97 -9.44 10.27
N VAL A 9 32.80 -8.64 9.22
CA VAL A 9 33.29 -9.00 7.88
C VAL A 9 34.79 -9.15 7.90
N LYS A 10 35.29 -10.33 7.56
CA LYS A 10 36.71 -10.62 7.37
C LYS A 10 37.00 -10.69 5.89
N TYR A 11 38.18 -10.22 5.51
CA TYR A 11 38.63 -10.28 4.12
C TYR A 11 39.80 -11.26 4.02
N LYS A 12 39.74 -12.15 3.04
CA LYS A 12 40.84 -13.01 2.63
C LYS A 12 40.90 -13.00 1.11
N ASP A 13 42.06 -12.66 0.54
CA ASP A 13 42.28 -12.55 -0.90
C ASP A 13 41.29 -11.65 -1.63
N GLY A 14 40.85 -10.55 -0.97
CA GLY A 14 39.85 -9.62 -1.50
C GLY A 14 38.37 -10.09 -1.39
N VAL A 15 38.16 -11.29 -0.87
CA VAL A 15 36.79 -11.84 -0.67
C VAL A 15 36.31 -11.62 0.76
N ALA A 16 35.09 -11.13 0.90
CA ALA A 16 34.46 -10.92 2.20
C ALA A 16 33.91 -12.23 2.77
N TYR A 17 34.24 -12.54 4.01
CA TYR A 17 33.73 -13.70 4.76
C TYR A 17 32.99 -13.23 6.02
N ASP A 18 32.14 -14.09 6.56
CA ASP A 18 31.34 -13.86 7.77
C ASP A 18 30.41 -12.63 7.68
N LYS A 19 30.03 -12.24 6.47
CA LYS A 19 29.07 -11.16 6.27
C LYS A 19 27.70 -11.56 6.80
N PHE A 20 27.07 -10.68 7.58
CA PHE A 20 25.71 -10.87 8.09
C PHE A 20 24.69 -10.37 7.05
N ASP A 21 24.51 -11.11 5.95
CA ASP A 21 23.70 -10.73 4.78
C ASP A 21 22.53 -11.67 4.49
N ASP A 22 22.47 -12.84 5.13
CA ASP A 22 21.33 -13.73 5.01
C ASP A 22 20.03 -13.02 5.43
N PRO A 23 19.01 -12.90 4.54
CA PRO A 23 17.79 -12.14 4.82
C PRO A 23 17.04 -12.66 6.03
N GLU A 24 16.91 -13.97 6.21
CA GLU A 24 16.18 -14.55 7.35
C GLU A 24 16.87 -14.23 8.68
N MET A 25 18.18 -14.38 8.73
CA MET A 25 18.95 -14.05 9.91
C MET A 25 18.91 -12.55 10.24
N ARG A 26 18.93 -11.67 9.23
CA ARG A 26 18.78 -10.23 9.40
C ARG A 26 17.41 -9.85 9.96
N TYR A 27 16.34 -10.52 9.54
CA TYR A 27 15.00 -10.32 10.10
C TYR A 27 14.89 -10.86 11.53
N ARG A 28 15.38 -12.07 11.79
CA ARG A 28 15.34 -12.70 13.12
C ARG A 28 16.19 -11.99 14.16
N GLN A 29 17.34 -11.45 13.76
CA GLN A 29 18.29 -10.77 14.63
C GLN A 29 18.49 -9.31 14.19
N ARG A 30 17.40 -8.58 14.06
CA ARG A 30 17.42 -7.18 13.61
C ARG A 30 18.33 -6.30 14.45
N TYR A 31 18.46 -6.56 15.73
CA TYR A 31 19.39 -5.83 16.62
C TYR A 31 20.86 -6.04 16.24
N VAL A 32 21.23 -7.21 15.73
CA VAL A 32 22.56 -7.47 15.17
C VAL A 32 22.73 -6.75 13.84
N ASP A 33 21.76 -6.87 12.95
CA ASP A 33 21.73 -6.20 11.65
C ASP A 33 21.92 -4.68 11.77
N LEU A 34 21.26 -4.05 12.75
CA LEU A 34 21.41 -2.62 13.06
C LEU A 34 22.83 -2.22 13.52
N VAL A 35 23.58 -3.15 14.12
CA VAL A 35 24.95 -2.88 14.61
C VAL A 35 25.98 -3.11 13.52
N VAL A 36 25.82 -4.16 12.70
CA VAL A 36 26.88 -4.63 11.79
C VAL A 36 26.72 -4.16 10.35
N ASN A 37 25.51 -3.82 9.92
CA ASN A 37 25.25 -3.38 8.55
C ASN A 37 24.98 -1.88 8.49
N GLU A 38 25.84 -1.16 7.77
CA GLU A 38 25.65 0.27 7.51
C GLU A 38 24.33 0.54 6.75
N GLY A 39 23.73 1.70 7.00
CA GLY A 39 22.49 2.15 6.32
C GLY A 39 21.20 1.53 6.87
N VAL A 40 21.25 0.41 7.57
CA VAL A 40 20.02 -0.23 8.12
C VAL A 40 19.31 0.70 9.08
N LYS A 41 20.03 1.34 9.99
CA LYS A 41 19.47 2.32 10.94
C LYS A 41 18.80 3.49 10.23
N ASP A 42 19.40 3.96 9.13
CA ASP A 42 18.87 5.11 8.37
C ASP A 42 17.52 4.80 7.74
N THR A 43 17.30 3.58 7.29
CA THR A 43 15.99 3.13 6.80
C THR A 43 14.90 3.27 7.88
N PHE A 44 15.20 2.89 9.12
CA PHE A 44 14.25 3.04 10.23
C PHE A 44 14.04 4.49 10.65
N LEU A 45 15.08 5.32 10.58
CA LEU A 45 14.97 6.76 10.83
C LEU A 45 14.13 7.45 9.73
N LYS A 46 14.33 7.11 8.46
CA LYS A 46 13.49 7.57 7.35
C LYS A 46 12.03 7.16 7.56
N ARG A 47 11.78 5.90 7.92
CA ARG A 47 10.42 5.43 8.25
C ARG A 47 9.77 6.24 9.39
N ALA A 48 10.53 6.52 10.45
CA ALA A 48 10.05 7.35 11.55
C ALA A 48 9.74 8.78 11.10
N THR A 49 10.54 9.34 10.19
CA THR A 49 10.29 10.66 9.59
C THR A 49 9.04 10.65 8.72
N VAL A 50 8.80 9.60 7.91
CA VAL A 50 7.55 9.44 7.15
C VAL A 50 6.34 9.51 8.07
N VAL A 51 6.28 8.68 9.11
CA VAL A 51 5.12 8.61 10.02
C VAL A 51 4.91 9.93 10.77
N ARG A 52 5.98 10.58 11.21
CA ARG A 52 5.93 11.86 11.91
C ARG A 52 5.42 12.99 11.00
N THR A 53 5.89 13.02 9.75
CA THR A 53 5.45 14.01 8.77
C THR A 53 4.00 13.79 8.38
N LEU A 54 3.59 12.54 8.23
CA LEU A 54 2.20 12.16 7.97
C LEU A 54 1.27 12.71 9.05
N ARG A 55 1.56 12.44 10.35
CA ARG A 55 0.78 13.01 11.46
C ARG A 55 0.72 14.52 11.41
N ARG A 56 1.87 15.16 11.26
CA ARG A 56 1.93 16.63 11.22
C ARG A 56 1.04 17.20 10.11
N VAL A 57 1.07 16.65 8.90
CA VAL A 57 0.24 17.15 7.78
C VAL A 57 -1.25 16.94 8.04
N LEU A 58 -1.63 15.82 8.64
CA LEU A 58 -3.02 15.51 8.96
C LEU A 58 -3.54 16.40 10.11
N ASP A 59 -2.74 16.61 11.14
CA ASP A 59 -3.06 17.50 12.26
C ASP A 59 -3.18 18.95 11.80
N GLU A 60 -2.25 19.44 10.97
CA GLU A 60 -2.30 20.77 10.34
C GLU A 60 -3.53 20.97 9.44
N ALA A 61 -4.04 19.87 8.85
CA ALA A 61 -5.29 19.89 8.09
C ALA A 61 -6.55 19.88 8.99
N GLY A 62 -6.39 19.78 10.31
CA GLY A 62 -7.47 19.79 11.28
C GLY A 62 -8.15 18.45 11.49
N TYR A 63 -7.52 17.34 11.09
CA TYR A 63 -8.07 15.99 11.26
C TYR A 63 -7.67 15.41 12.61
N THR A 64 -8.54 14.58 13.19
CA THR A 64 -8.33 13.98 14.50
C THR A 64 -7.73 12.59 14.36
N GLU A 65 -6.56 12.34 14.99
CA GLU A 65 -6.03 10.98 15.13
C GLU A 65 -6.90 10.22 16.15
N VAL A 66 -7.30 9.01 15.79
CA VAL A 66 -8.12 8.15 16.64
C VAL A 66 -7.53 6.76 16.72
N GLU A 67 -7.90 6.02 17.77
CA GLU A 67 -7.60 4.60 17.94
C GLU A 67 -8.90 3.82 18.00
N THR A 68 -9.08 2.88 17.09
CA THR A 68 -10.27 2.01 17.04
C THR A 68 -9.92 0.58 17.47
N PRO A 69 -10.91 -0.25 17.84
CA PRO A 69 -10.66 -1.59 18.37
C PRO A 69 -9.89 -2.49 17.38
N ILE A 70 -8.82 -3.11 17.88
CA ILE A 70 -8.09 -4.17 17.15
C ILE A 70 -8.85 -5.49 17.22
N LEU A 71 -9.43 -5.82 18.39
CA LEU A 71 -10.27 -7.00 18.54
C LEU A 71 -11.70 -6.67 18.19
N GLN A 72 -12.25 -7.39 17.22
CA GLN A 72 -13.57 -7.14 16.65
C GLN A 72 -14.43 -8.39 16.71
N SER A 73 -15.74 -8.21 16.89
CA SER A 73 -16.70 -9.32 16.84
C SER A 73 -16.99 -9.78 15.42
N ILE A 74 -16.80 -8.91 14.43
CA ILE A 74 -16.99 -9.16 13.00
C ILE A 74 -15.81 -8.57 12.25
N ALA A 75 -15.10 -9.37 11.46
CA ALA A 75 -14.11 -8.88 10.54
C ALA A 75 -14.79 -8.20 9.34
N GLY A 76 -14.34 -7.00 8.98
CA GLY A 76 -14.93 -6.26 7.86
C GLY A 76 -14.08 -5.07 7.43
N GLY A 77 -14.50 -4.39 6.35
CA GLY A 77 -13.79 -3.24 5.76
C GLY A 77 -12.73 -3.61 4.72
N ALA A 78 -12.52 -4.90 4.46
CA ALA A 78 -11.66 -5.41 3.40
C ALA A 78 -12.04 -6.86 3.04
N SER A 79 -11.54 -7.34 1.91
CA SER A 79 -11.63 -8.75 1.54
C SER A 79 -10.32 -9.43 1.90
N ALA A 80 -10.24 -9.96 3.13
CA ALA A 80 -9.05 -10.63 3.64
C ALA A 80 -9.42 -11.69 4.69
N ARG A 81 -8.56 -12.68 4.88
CA ARG A 81 -8.74 -13.72 5.89
C ARG A 81 -8.28 -13.20 7.26
N PRO A 82 -9.12 -13.18 8.31
CA PRO A 82 -8.74 -12.69 9.63
C PRO A 82 -7.95 -13.72 10.44
N PHE A 83 -7.15 -13.26 11.41
CA PHE A 83 -6.74 -14.06 12.54
C PHE A 83 -7.88 -14.17 13.53
N ILE A 84 -8.16 -15.39 14.01
CA ILE A 84 -9.23 -15.68 14.95
C ILE A 84 -8.62 -15.92 16.33
N THR A 85 -9.21 -15.32 17.34
CA THR A 85 -8.86 -15.56 18.76
C THR A 85 -10.13 -15.82 19.58
N HIS A 86 -9.98 -16.11 20.88
CA HIS A 86 -11.09 -16.37 21.77
C HIS A 86 -11.09 -15.40 22.95
N PHE A 87 -12.22 -14.77 23.20
CA PHE A 87 -12.42 -13.91 24.36
C PHE A 87 -12.98 -14.74 25.53
N ASN A 88 -12.10 -15.14 26.45
CA ASN A 88 -12.42 -16.09 27.50
C ASN A 88 -13.57 -15.63 28.40
N ALA A 89 -13.60 -14.35 28.80
CA ALA A 89 -14.59 -13.83 29.73
C ALA A 89 -16.03 -13.88 29.19
N LEU A 90 -16.19 -13.74 27.84
CA LEU A 90 -17.49 -13.82 27.19
C LEU A 90 -17.71 -15.13 26.43
N ASN A 91 -16.73 -16.05 26.49
CA ASN A 91 -16.75 -17.31 25.78
C ASN A 91 -17.17 -17.16 24.28
N THR A 92 -16.56 -16.22 23.59
CA THR A 92 -16.92 -15.90 22.20
C THR A 92 -15.68 -15.77 21.32
N PRO A 93 -15.75 -16.16 20.02
CA PRO A 93 -14.70 -15.89 19.08
C PRO A 93 -14.59 -14.36 18.82
N MET A 94 -13.36 -13.90 18.64
CA MET A 94 -13.02 -12.55 18.24
C MET A 94 -12.06 -12.61 17.06
N TYR A 95 -12.03 -11.53 16.30
CA TYR A 95 -11.19 -11.40 15.12
C TYR A 95 -10.21 -10.23 15.29
N MET A 96 -8.96 -10.43 14.90
CA MET A 96 -8.05 -9.31 14.75
C MET A 96 -8.46 -8.53 13.49
N ARG A 97 -8.51 -7.22 13.58
CA ARG A 97 -9.00 -6.36 12.49
C ARG A 97 -8.18 -6.53 11.21
N ILE A 98 -8.87 -6.58 10.08
CA ILE A 98 -8.27 -6.61 8.73
C ILE A 98 -8.20 -5.22 8.09
N ALA A 99 -8.99 -4.26 8.61
CA ALA A 99 -9.05 -2.86 8.22
C ALA A 99 -9.62 -2.00 9.36
N THR A 100 -9.42 -0.69 9.30
CA THR A 100 -9.99 0.29 10.24
C THR A 100 -11.27 0.95 9.71
N GLU A 101 -11.59 0.76 8.45
CA GLU A 101 -12.62 1.42 7.66
C GLU A 101 -13.96 1.60 8.38
N LEU A 102 -14.56 0.51 8.86
CA LEU A 102 -15.93 0.54 9.39
C LEU A 102 -16.05 1.41 10.64
N TYR A 103 -15.04 1.41 11.49
CA TYR A 103 -15.03 2.24 12.70
C TYR A 103 -14.79 3.71 12.37
N LEU A 104 -13.89 4.02 11.43
CA LEU A 104 -13.64 5.39 11.00
C LEU A 104 -14.87 6.00 10.32
N LYS A 105 -15.58 5.23 9.48
CA LYS A 105 -16.86 5.66 8.90
C LYS A 105 -17.93 5.93 9.97
N ARG A 106 -17.99 5.15 11.05
CA ARG A 106 -18.91 5.40 12.17
C ARG A 106 -18.60 6.71 12.89
N LEU A 107 -17.31 7.09 12.99
CA LEU A 107 -16.93 8.38 13.58
C LEU A 107 -17.37 9.56 12.71
N ILE A 108 -17.30 9.42 11.38
CA ILE A 108 -17.85 10.43 10.45
C ILE A 108 -19.37 10.54 10.64
N VAL A 109 -20.09 9.41 10.74
CA VAL A 109 -21.54 9.43 11.07
C VAL A 109 -21.79 10.06 12.44
N GLY A 110 -20.89 9.89 13.39
CA GLY A 110 -20.91 10.49 14.73
C GLY A 110 -20.63 12.00 14.75
N GLY A 111 -20.32 12.61 13.58
CA GLY A 111 -20.17 14.07 13.45
C GLY A 111 -18.73 14.58 13.37
N PHE A 112 -17.73 13.71 13.27
CA PHE A 112 -16.37 14.16 12.97
C PHE A 112 -16.28 14.62 11.50
N GLU A 113 -15.63 15.74 11.26
CA GLU A 113 -15.40 16.23 9.89
C GLU A 113 -14.25 15.50 9.19
N GLY A 114 -13.25 15.05 9.95
CA GLY A 114 -12.13 14.29 9.44
C GLY A 114 -11.43 13.53 10.55
N VAL A 115 -11.22 12.23 10.32
CA VAL A 115 -10.52 11.34 11.24
C VAL A 115 -9.50 10.51 10.50
N TYR A 116 -8.39 10.19 11.18
CA TYR A 116 -7.42 9.25 10.65
C TYR A 116 -6.91 8.31 11.75
N GLU A 117 -6.45 7.15 11.35
CA GLU A 117 -5.78 6.21 12.24
C GLU A 117 -4.51 5.69 11.57
N ILE A 118 -3.41 5.67 12.33
CA ILE A 118 -2.15 5.00 11.94
C ILE A 118 -1.98 3.81 12.85
N GLY A 119 -2.31 2.63 12.38
CA GLY A 119 -2.35 1.44 13.21
C GLY A 119 -1.99 0.16 12.49
N LYS A 120 -2.00 -0.94 13.24
CA LYS A 120 -1.75 -2.29 12.72
C LYS A 120 -3.04 -2.91 12.21
N ASN A 121 -2.98 -3.47 11.00
CA ASN A 121 -3.97 -4.40 10.47
C ASN A 121 -3.35 -5.78 10.33
N PHE A 122 -4.18 -6.82 10.33
CA PHE A 122 -3.78 -8.21 10.38
C PHE A 122 -4.52 -9.01 9.30
N ARG A 123 -3.78 -9.64 8.39
CA ARG A 123 -4.34 -10.49 7.34
C ARG A 123 -3.65 -11.85 7.36
N ASN A 124 -4.42 -12.91 7.64
CA ASN A 124 -3.92 -14.28 7.76
C ASN A 124 -3.78 -14.92 6.39
N GLU A 125 -2.85 -14.41 5.61
CA GLU A 125 -2.56 -14.76 4.23
C GLU A 125 -1.06 -15.03 4.06
N GLY A 126 -0.63 -15.21 2.81
CA GLY A 126 0.78 -15.44 2.49
C GLY A 126 1.70 -14.29 2.88
N MET A 127 3.00 -14.57 2.92
CA MET A 127 4.04 -13.57 3.22
C MET A 127 5.06 -13.55 2.07
N ASP A 128 5.37 -12.35 1.59
CA ASP A 128 6.38 -12.11 0.56
C ASP A 128 7.14 -10.80 0.81
N LYS A 129 7.83 -10.27 -0.20
CA LYS A 129 8.58 -9.02 -0.10
C LYS A 129 7.70 -7.79 0.18
N ASN A 130 6.45 -7.82 -0.27
CA ASN A 130 5.49 -6.71 -0.23
C ASN A 130 4.38 -6.93 0.79
N HIS A 131 4.14 -8.18 1.21
CA HIS A 131 3.05 -8.57 2.09
C HIS A 131 3.58 -9.16 3.38
N ASN A 132 3.06 -8.66 4.49
CA ASN A 132 3.32 -9.18 5.83
C ASN A 132 1.97 -9.37 6.54
N PRO A 133 1.77 -10.47 7.30
CA PRO A 133 0.52 -10.73 8.02
C PRO A 133 0.11 -9.62 8.99
N GLU A 134 1.09 -8.89 9.52
CA GLU A 134 0.91 -7.70 10.34
C GLU A 134 1.60 -6.51 9.66
N PHE A 135 0.84 -5.48 9.34
CA PHE A 135 1.37 -4.29 8.67
C PHE A 135 0.78 -3.00 9.23
N THR A 136 1.52 -1.91 9.11
CA THR A 136 1.03 -0.58 9.49
C THR A 136 0.29 0.03 8.32
N CYS A 137 -0.95 0.46 8.56
CA CYS A 137 -1.78 1.18 7.61
C CYS A 137 -2.13 2.55 8.17
N MET A 138 -2.26 3.54 7.32
CA MET A 138 -2.91 4.81 7.62
C MET A 138 -4.18 4.89 6.78
N GLU A 139 -5.31 5.10 7.43
CA GLU A 139 -6.58 5.38 6.77
C GLU A 139 -7.09 6.75 7.19
N LEU A 140 -7.62 7.51 6.24
CA LEU A 140 -8.16 8.86 6.40
C LEU A 140 -9.57 8.90 5.85
N TYR A 141 -10.50 9.44 6.63
CA TYR A 141 -11.90 9.66 6.23
C TYR A 141 -12.26 11.12 6.49
N VAL A 142 -12.78 11.79 5.46
CA VAL A 142 -13.12 13.21 5.51
C VAL A 142 -14.51 13.43 4.94
N ALA A 143 -15.37 14.10 5.70
CA ALA A 143 -16.72 14.43 5.28
C ALA A 143 -16.72 15.52 4.19
N TYR A 144 -17.72 15.47 3.31
CA TYR A 144 -17.99 16.51 2.31
C TYR A 144 -16.84 16.80 1.33
N LYS A 145 -15.96 15.82 1.08
CA LYS A 145 -14.88 15.88 0.10
C LYS A 145 -15.07 14.83 -0.96
N ASP A 146 -14.71 15.17 -2.20
CA ASP A 146 -14.75 14.26 -3.33
C ASP A 146 -13.36 13.65 -3.64
N TYR A 147 -13.31 12.78 -4.62
CA TYR A 147 -12.07 12.12 -5.03
C TYR A 147 -11.06 13.11 -5.67
N ASN A 148 -11.51 14.20 -6.30
CA ASN A 148 -10.62 15.21 -6.86
C ASN A 148 -9.86 15.95 -5.75
N TRP A 149 -10.58 16.29 -4.67
CA TRP A 149 -9.96 16.84 -3.48
C TRP A 149 -8.97 15.83 -2.87
N MET A 150 -9.34 14.55 -2.79
CA MET A 150 -8.49 13.50 -2.23
C MET A 150 -7.21 13.31 -3.06
N MET A 151 -7.29 13.33 -4.39
CA MET A 151 -6.11 13.32 -5.24
C MET A 151 -5.16 14.47 -4.94
N SER A 152 -5.68 15.71 -4.89
CA SER A 152 -4.87 16.90 -4.61
C SER A 152 -4.27 16.90 -3.20
N PHE A 153 -5.01 16.36 -2.21
CA PHE A 153 -4.50 16.19 -0.86
C PHE A 153 -3.38 15.15 -0.81
N THR A 154 -3.56 14.02 -1.50
CA THR A 154 -2.56 12.93 -1.60
C THR A 154 -1.27 13.41 -2.25
N GLU A 155 -1.36 14.19 -3.33
CA GLU A 155 -0.20 14.81 -4.00
C GLU A 155 0.62 15.64 -3.01
N LYS A 156 -0.04 16.58 -2.34
CA LYS A 156 0.59 17.46 -1.34
C LYS A 156 1.21 16.66 -0.19
N LEU A 157 0.51 15.64 0.30
CA LEU A 157 0.98 14.78 1.38
C LEU A 157 2.26 14.04 0.98
N LEU A 158 2.26 13.38 -0.18
CA LEU A 158 3.41 12.60 -0.65
C LEU A 158 4.60 13.50 -1.01
N GLU A 159 4.38 14.66 -1.64
CA GLU A 159 5.44 15.64 -1.89
C GLU A 159 6.08 16.12 -0.58
N THR A 160 5.26 16.47 0.42
CA THR A 160 5.73 16.93 1.74
C THR A 160 6.54 15.84 2.45
N ILE A 161 6.09 14.59 2.41
CA ILE A 161 6.82 13.46 2.99
C ILE A 161 8.14 13.24 2.26
N CYS A 162 8.14 13.26 0.93
CA CYS A 162 9.35 13.07 0.13
C CYS A 162 10.41 14.14 0.45
N ILE A 163 10.00 15.41 0.54
CA ILE A 163 10.89 16.52 0.92
C ILE A 163 11.44 16.32 2.35
N ALA A 164 10.59 15.92 3.30
CA ALA A 164 11.01 15.70 4.68
C ALA A 164 12.04 14.56 4.83
N VAL A 165 11.98 13.55 3.97
CA VAL A 165 12.88 12.38 4.00
C VAL A 165 14.15 12.61 3.18
N ASN A 166 14.03 13.24 2.01
CA ASN A 166 15.11 13.32 1.01
C ASN A 166 15.67 14.74 0.81
N GLY A 167 15.05 15.77 1.42
CA GLY A 167 15.40 17.18 1.20
C GLY A 167 14.91 17.76 -0.13
N LYS A 168 14.30 16.95 -0.99
CA LYS A 168 13.74 17.32 -2.31
C LYS A 168 12.53 16.43 -2.64
N PRO A 169 11.64 16.86 -3.56
CA PRO A 169 10.45 16.08 -3.92
C PRO A 169 10.77 14.93 -4.89
N GLU A 170 11.92 14.31 -4.74
CA GLU A 170 12.39 13.23 -5.61
C GLU A 170 13.06 12.13 -4.80
N THR A 171 12.98 10.92 -5.27
CA THR A 171 13.74 9.78 -4.78
C THR A 171 14.29 8.97 -5.95
N GLU A 172 15.31 8.15 -5.68
CA GLU A 172 15.87 7.22 -6.67
C GLU A 172 15.66 5.79 -6.18
N ILE A 173 15.11 4.95 -7.05
CA ILE A 173 14.89 3.52 -6.81
C ILE A 173 15.38 2.77 -8.05
N ASP A 174 16.32 1.86 -7.89
CA ASP A 174 16.91 1.03 -8.96
C ASP A 174 17.36 1.86 -10.18
N GLY A 175 18.04 2.99 -9.91
CA GLY A 175 18.55 3.90 -10.94
C GLY A 175 17.50 4.77 -11.64
N LYS A 176 16.24 4.69 -11.22
CA LYS A 176 15.15 5.51 -11.76
C LYS A 176 14.79 6.63 -10.79
N VAL A 177 14.80 7.86 -11.29
CA VAL A 177 14.32 9.02 -10.52
C VAL A 177 12.80 9.06 -10.55
N ILE A 178 12.20 9.08 -9.36
CA ILE A 178 10.76 9.20 -9.17
C ILE A 178 10.49 10.56 -8.55
N SER A 179 9.68 11.37 -9.23
CA SER A 179 9.30 12.72 -8.77
C SER A 179 7.94 12.69 -8.10
N PHE A 180 7.90 13.14 -6.85
CA PHE A 180 6.66 13.36 -6.10
C PHE A 180 6.20 14.83 -6.16
N LYS A 181 6.74 15.61 -7.11
CA LYS A 181 6.29 16.99 -7.32
C LYS A 181 4.89 17.00 -7.91
N ALA A 182 3.96 17.68 -7.24
CA ALA A 182 2.60 17.86 -7.73
C ALA A 182 2.55 18.80 -8.97
N PRO A 183 1.57 18.64 -9.88
CA PRO A 183 0.52 17.61 -9.89
C PRO A 183 1.00 16.27 -10.48
N PHE A 184 0.42 15.15 -10.01
CA PHE A 184 0.62 13.86 -10.65
C PHE A 184 -0.26 13.71 -11.90
N ARG A 185 0.13 12.81 -12.78
CA ARG A 185 -0.68 12.47 -13.94
C ARG A 185 -2.02 11.87 -13.49
N ARG A 186 -3.12 12.29 -14.13
CA ARG A 186 -4.45 11.67 -14.02
C ARG A 186 -4.75 11.00 -15.33
N LEU A 187 -5.07 9.72 -15.32
CA LEU A 187 -5.23 8.91 -16.52
C LEU A 187 -6.42 7.97 -16.36
N PRO A 188 -7.49 8.13 -17.16
CA PRO A 188 -8.59 7.19 -17.21
C PRO A 188 -8.09 5.77 -17.56
N ILE A 189 -8.66 4.75 -16.89
CA ILE A 189 -8.19 3.37 -17.05
C ILE A 189 -8.26 2.88 -18.49
N LEU A 190 -9.34 3.22 -19.22
CA LEU A 190 -9.50 2.81 -20.61
C LEU A 190 -8.52 3.54 -21.54
N ASP A 191 -8.19 4.80 -21.23
CA ASP A 191 -7.17 5.55 -21.97
C ASP A 191 -5.77 4.98 -21.71
N ALA A 192 -5.48 4.55 -20.48
CA ALA A 192 -4.23 3.87 -20.16
C ALA A 192 -4.05 2.59 -21.00
N ILE A 193 -5.09 1.78 -21.09
CA ILE A 193 -5.08 0.55 -21.89
C ILE A 193 -4.87 0.90 -23.37
N LYS A 194 -5.60 1.88 -23.87
CA LYS A 194 -5.49 2.33 -25.26
C LYS A 194 -4.09 2.86 -25.59
N GLU A 195 -3.52 3.70 -24.74
CA GLU A 195 -2.16 4.23 -24.91
C GLU A 195 -1.12 3.10 -24.97
N LYS A 196 -1.29 2.08 -24.15
CA LYS A 196 -0.32 1.02 -23.99
C LYS A 196 -0.44 -0.09 -25.04
N THR A 197 -1.66 -0.47 -25.38
CA THR A 197 -1.95 -1.64 -26.22
C THR A 197 -2.39 -1.29 -27.65
N GLY A 198 -2.87 -0.06 -27.86
CA GLY A 198 -3.51 0.37 -29.09
C GLY A 198 -4.98 -0.01 -29.20
N TYR A 199 -5.53 -0.79 -28.26
CA TYR A 199 -6.92 -1.19 -28.26
C TYR A 199 -7.79 -0.22 -27.46
N ASP A 200 -8.86 0.27 -28.06
CA ASP A 200 -9.87 1.11 -27.39
C ASP A 200 -11.00 0.20 -26.91
N LEU A 201 -11.05 -0.06 -25.60
CA LEU A 201 -12.07 -0.93 -25.02
C LEU A 201 -13.41 -0.22 -24.80
N ASN A 202 -13.49 1.09 -25.06
CA ASN A 202 -14.71 1.85 -24.85
C ASN A 202 -15.84 1.36 -25.76
N GLY A 203 -16.97 0.99 -25.17
CA GLY A 203 -18.13 0.48 -25.90
C GLY A 203 -18.02 -0.98 -26.39
N MET A 204 -16.88 -1.66 -26.18
CA MET A 204 -16.74 -3.08 -26.55
C MET A 204 -17.67 -3.97 -25.73
N THR A 205 -18.14 -5.04 -26.35
CA THR A 205 -18.80 -6.15 -25.67
C THR A 205 -17.80 -6.99 -24.89
N GLU A 206 -18.29 -7.85 -24.04
CA GLU A 206 -17.47 -8.78 -23.24
C GLU A 206 -16.70 -9.75 -24.13
N GLU A 207 -17.33 -10.25 -25.20
CA GLU A 207 -16.70 -11.12 -26.19
C GLU A 207 -15.56 -10.44 -26.93
N GLU A 208 -15.77 -9.19 -27.35
CA GLU A 208 -14.74 -8.39 -28.03
C GLU A 208 -13.53 -8.13 -27.10
N MET A 209 -13.78 -7.81 -25.83
CA MET A 209 -12.71 -7.64 -24.83
C MET A 209 -11.93 -8.94 -24.58
N ARG A 210 -12.63 -10.07 -24.53
CA ARG A 210 -12.03 -11.40 -24.39
C ARG A 210 -11.12 -11.74 -25.57
N GLU A 211 -11.53 -11.38 -26.79
CA GLU A 211 -10.68 -11.53 -27.97
C GLU A 211 -9.45 -10.60 -27.96
N VAL A 212 -9.59 -9.38 -27.44
CA VAL A 212 -8.46 -8.49 -27.22
C VAL A 212 -7.49 -9.06 -26.21
N ALA A 213 -7.97 -9.55 -25.05
CA ALA A 213 -7.14 -10.20 -24.04
C ALA A 213 -6.35 -11.37 -24.62
N LYS A 214 -6.99 -12.26 -25.38
CA LYS A 214 -6.33 -13.37 -26.08
C LYS A 214 -5.24 -12.90 -27.05
N LYS A 215 -5.49 -11.86 -27.82
CA LYS A 215 -4.49 -11.26 -28.75
C LYS A 215 -3.28 -10.68 -28.02
N LEU A 216 -3.49 -10.19 -26.80
CA LEU A 216 -2.44 -9.70 -25.91
C LEU A 216 -1.70 -10.80 -25.14
N GLY A 217 -2.12 -12.07 -25.30
CA GLY A 217 -1.53 -13.23 -24.61
C GLY A 217 -1.96 -13.35 -23.14
N ILE A 218 -3.06 -12.71 -22.76
CA ILE A 218 -3.60 -12.71 -21.39
C ILE A 218 -4.55 -13.91 -21.24
N GLU A 219 -4.35 -14.71 -20.20
CA GLU A 219 -5.23 -15.81 -19.87
C GLU A 219 -6.54 -15.31 -19.30
N VAL A 220 -7.64 -15.61 -19.96
CA VAL A 220 -9.00 -15.26 -19.54
C VAL A 220 -9.92 -16.45 -19.67
N ASP A 221 -10.80 -16.61 -18.69
CA ASP A 221 -11.83 -17.66 -18.71
C ASP A 221 -13.22 -17.10 -19.06
N GLU A 222 -14.17 -18.01 -19.31
CA GLU A 222 -15.52 -17.67 -19.72
C GLU A 222 -16.37 -17.05 -18.58
N THR A 223 -15.92 -17.15 -17.35
CA THR A 223 -16.62 -16.60 -16.16
C THR A 223 -16.29 -15.15 -15.88
N MET A 224 -15.22 -14.63 -16.50
CA MET A 224 -14.79 -13.25 -16.33
C MET A 224 -15.75 -12.29 -17.03
N GLY A 225 -16.50 -11.52 -16.26
CA GLY A 225 -17.31 -10.42 -16.77
C GLY A 225 -16.48 -9.21 -17.20
N LYS A 226 -17.14 -8.22 -17.80
CA LYS A 226 -16.53 -7.04 -18.41
C LYS A 226 -15.56 -6.31 -17.48
N GLY A 227 -15.95 -6.08 -16.22
CA GLY A 227 -15.08 -5.43 -15.24
C GLY A 227 -13.78 -6.21 -14.96
N LYS A 228 -13.88 -7.53 -14.82
CA LYS A 228 -12.70 -8.38 -14.60
C LYS A 228 -11.77 -8.44 -15.81
N LEU A 229 -12.33 -8.46 -17.02
CA LEU A 229 -11.55 -8.41 -18.26
C LEU A 229 -10.73 -7.11 -18.38
N ILE A 230 -11.34 -5.96 -18.05
CA ILE A 230 -10.64 -4.68 -18.03
C ILE A 230 -9.52 -4.69 -16.98
N ASP A 231 -9.81 -5.21 -15.78
CA ASP A 231 -8.84 -5.34 -14.68
C ASP A 231 -7.62 -6.18 -15.08
N GLU A 232 -7.84 -7.36 -15.67
CA GLU A 232 -6.76 -8.24 -16.14
C GLU A 232 -5.94 -7.59 -17.28
N ILE A 233 -6.61 -6.98 -18.27
CA ILE A 233 -5.91 -6.31 -19.36
C ILE A 233 -5.07 -5.15 -18.83
N PHE A 234 -5.61 -4.34 -17.91
CA PHE A 234 -4.87 -3.24 -17.29
C PHE A 234 -3.69 -3.75 -16.44
N GLY A 235 -3.91 -4.73 -15.57
CA GLY A 235 -2.89 -5.30 -14.71
C GLY A 235 -1.70 -5.83 -15.50
N GLU A 236 -1.97 -6.68 -16.49
CA GLU A 236 -0.92 -7.34 -17.28
C GLU A 236 -0.18 -6.37 -18.24
N THR A 237 -0.85 -5.35 -18.76
CA THR A 237 -0.24 -4.49 -19.79
C THR A 237 0.23 -3.13 -19.28
N CYS A 238 -0.46 -2.53 -18.32
CA CYS A 238 -0.27 -1.13 -17.93
C CYS A 238 0.43 -0.97 -16.58
N GLU A 239 -0.01 -1.70 -15.55
CA GLU A 239 0.36 -1.45 -14.15
C GLU A 239 1.88 -1.41 -13.93
N GLY A 240 2.59 -2.42 -14.39
CA GLY A 240 4.05 -2.50 -14.28
C GLY A 240 4.84 -1.47 -15.10
N SER A 241 4.18 -0.69 -15.96
CA SER A 241 4.82 0.32 -16.80
C SER A 241 4.91 1.71 -16.17
N PHE A 242 4.16 1.98 -15.13
CA PHE A 242 4.15 3.27 -14.45
C PHE A 242 5.39 3.42 -13.56
N ILE A 243 6.24 4.38 -13.88
CA ILE A 243 7.42 4.75 -13.09
C ILE A 243 7.12 5.98 -12.24
N GLN A 244 6.40 6.95 -12.79
CA GLN A 244 6.03 8.17 -12.09
C GLN A 244 4.68 8.01 -11.40
N PRO A 245 4.45 8.67 -10.25
CA PRO A 245 3.15 8.68 -9.58
C PRO A 245 2.04 9.08 -10.54
N THR A 246 1.04 8.24 -10.67
CA THR A 246 -0.08 8.43 -11.60
C THR A 246 -1.36 8.00 -10.91
N PHE A 247 -2.39 8.82 -10.98
CA PHE A 247 -3.74 8.43 -10.59
C PHE A 247 -4.42 7.78 -11.78
N ILE A 248 -4.91 6.56 -11.58
CA ILE A 248 -5.82 5.92 -12.52
C ILE A 248 -7.23 6.29 -12.11
N THR A 249 -8.00 6.81 -13.06
CA THR A 249 -9.33 7.38 -12.84
C THR A 249 -10.37 6.72 -13.73
N ASP A 250 -11.63 7.11 -13.54
CA ASP A 250 -12.76 6.74 -14.40
C ASP A 250 -12.91 5.23 -14.59
N TYR A 251 -12.82 4.49 -13.46
CA TYR A 251 -13.11 3.07 -13.44
C TYR A 251 -14.55 2.80 -13.88
N PRO A 252 -14.77 1.87 -14.82
CA PRO A 252 -16.13 1.47 -15.20
C PRO A 252 -16.95 0.97 -14.00
N VAL A 253 -18.27 1.19 -14.04
CA VAL A 253 -19.18 0.81 -12.96
C VAL A 253 -19.13 -0.69 -12.66
N GLU A 254 -18.84 -1.51 -13.65
CA GLU A 254 -18.67 -2.96 -13.52
C GLU A 254 -17.50 -3.34 -12.61
N MET A 255 -16.48 -2.48 -12.50
CA MET A 255 -15.33 -2.66 -11.59
C MET A 255 -15.61 -2.08 -10.20
N SER A 256 -16.49 -1.10 -10.09
CA SER A 256 -16.72 -0.34 -8.87
C SER A 256 -18.20 -0.09 -8.61
N PRO A 257 -19.03 -1.13 -8.51
CA PRO A 257 -20.49 -0.99 -8.48
C PRO A 257 -21.03 -0.26 -7.23
N LEU A 258 -20.24 -0.17 -6.18
CA LEU A 258 -20.60 0.51 -4.92
C LEU A 258 -20.09 1.96 -4.84
N THR A 259 -19.30 2.40 -5.81
CA THR A 259 -18.76 3.75 -5.87
C THR A 259 -19.61 4.61 -6.78
N LYS A 260 -19.99 5.80 -6.31
CA LYS A 260 -20.78 6.76 -7.11
C LYS A 260 -19.95 7.99 -7.42
#